data_0888cd24db8fd7fb8897f94969da1535
#
_entry.id   0888cd24db8fd7fb8897f94969da1535
#
_cell.length_a   1.000
_cell.length_b   1.000
_cell.length_c   1.000
_cell.angle_alpha   90.00
_cell.angle_beta   90.00
_cell.angle_gamma   90.00
#
_symmetry.space_group_name_H-M   'P 1'
#
loop_
_entity.id
_entity.type
_entity.pdbx_description
1 polymer ?
#
loop_
_entity_poly.entity_id
_entity_poly.type
_entity_poly.pdbx_seq_one_letter_code
_entity_poly.pdbx_strand_id
1 'polypeptide(L)'
;MSTRPVTARLRHPDRFFLGGEWVEPSSRARIDVHDSATEEVFLSVAEAQVEDVDRAVAAARTAFDDGPWPRLAHAERAEWLGRIADTWKTKSELLAETWTRE
;
A
#
# COMPACT_ATOMS: atom_id res chain seq x y z
N MET A 1 -0.62 20.28 -10.20
CA MET A 1 -0.80 19.41 -9.05
C MET A 1 -2.24 19.45 -8.57
N SER A 2 -2.71 18.35 -8.01
CA SER A 2 -4.04 18.31 -7.40
C SER A 2 -4.09 19.20 -6.17
N THR A 3 -5.22 19.94 -5.97
CA THR A 3 -5.44 20.73 -4.77
C THR A 3 -6.00 19.91 -3.60
N ARG A 4 -6.38 18.66 -3.86
CA ARG A 4 -6.91 17.77 -2.83
C ARG A 4 -5.79 17.31 -1.88
N PRO A 5 -6.02 17.26 -0.57
CA PRO A 5 -5.04 16.76 0.37
C PRO A 5 -4.73 15.27 0.10
N VAL A 6 -3.54 14.83 0.48
CA VAL A 6 -3.10 13.42 0.30
C VAL A 6 -4.12 12.46 0.91
N THR A 7 -4.60 12.74 2.12
CA THR A 7 -5.58 11.90 2.81
C THR A 7 -6.87 11.69 2.01
N ALA A 8 -7.32 12.73 1.28
CA ALA A 8 -8.54 12.64 0.47
C ALA A 8 -8.34 11.82 -0.82
N ARG A 9 -7.09 11.51 -1.18
CA ARG A 9 -6.74 10.72 -2.36
C ARG A 9 -6.43 9.27 -2.03
N LEU A 10 -6.29 8.93 -0.74
CA LEU A 10 -6.11 7.56 -0.28
C LEU A 10 -7.48 6.93 0.00
N ARG A 11 -7.70 5.74 -0.53
CA ARG A 11 -9.02 5.08 -0.39
C ARG A 11 -9.23 4.46 0.99
N HIS A 12 -8.21 3.82 1.52
CA HIS A 12 -8.34 3.02 2.74
C HIS A 12 -7.12 3.16 3.67
N PRO A 13 -6.88 4.37 4.22
CA PRO A 13 -5.75 4.56 5.14
C PRO A 13 -5.91 3.80 6.45
N ASP A 14 -7.14 3.36 6.76
CA ASP A 14 -7.52 2.63 7.97
C ASP A 14 -7.53 1.11 7.78
N ARG A 15 -7.08 0.60 6.64
CA ARG A 15 -7.13 -0.84 6.31
C ARG A 15 -5.81 -1.32 5.75
N PHE A 16 -5.66 -2.65 5.73
CA PHE A 16 -4.54 -3.33 5.08
C PHE A 16 -5.01 -4.03 3.81
N PHE A 17 -4.12 -4.09 2.83
CA PHE A 17 -4.38 -4.85 1.60
C PHE A 17 -3.66 -6.18 1.70
N LEU A 18 -4.41 -7.25 2.00
CA LEU A 18 -3.87 -8.58 2.21
C LEU A 18 -4.64 -9.59 1.36
N GLY A 19 -3.92 -10.47 0.68
CA GLY A 19 -4.55 -11.54 -0.10
C GLY A 19 -5.48 -11.04 -1.20
N GLY A 20 -5.19 -9.86 -1.77
CA GLY A 20 -6.00 -9.26 -2.81
C GLY A 20 -7.24 -8.52 -2.32
N GLU A 21 -7.38 -8.33 -1.01
CA GLU A 21 -8.55 -7.68 -0.41
C GLU A 21 -8.15 -6.61 0.61
N TRP A 22 -9.00 -5.61 0.76
CA TRP A 22 -8.90 -4.64 1.85
C TRP A 22 -9.52 -5.25 3.10
N VAL A 23 -8.71 -5.38 4.16
CA VAL A 23 -9.13 -6.02 5.41
C VAL A 23 -9.00 -5.06 6.58
N GLU A 24 -9.85 -5.25 7.58
CA GLU A 24 -9.79 -4.47 8.80
C GLU A 24 -8.60 -4.87 9.66
N PRO A 25 -7.93 -3.92 10.32
CA PRO A 25 -6.89 -4.21 11.29
C PRO A 25 -7.43 -4.99 12.48
N SER A 26 -6.55 -5.75 13.16
CA SER A 26 -6.91 -6.47 14.39
C SER A 26 -7.14 -5.54 15.58
N SER A 27 -6.71 -4.28 15.49
CA SER A 27 -6.89 -3.28 16.55
C SER A 27 -7.27 -1.94 15.94
N ARG A 28 -7.56 -0.98 16.81
CA ARG A 28 -7.83 0.41 16.40
C ARG A 28 -6.60 1.31 16.48
N ALA A 29 -5.45 0.76 16.82
CA ALA A 29 -4.21 1.52 16.90
C ALA A 29 -3.85 2.12 15.54
N ARG A 30 -3.31 3.33 15.57
CA ARG A 30 -2.94 4.07 14.36
C ARG A 30 -1.57 4.70 14.52
N ILE A 31 -0.92 4.94 13.39
CA ILE A 31 0.36 5.65 13.34
C ILE A 31 0.10 7.00 12.69
N ASP A 32 0.51 8.05 13.37
CA ASP A 32 0.48 9.39 12.82
C ASP A 32 1.72 9.63 11.98
N VAL A 33 1.53 10.17 10.78
CA VAL A 33 2.60 10.53 9.86
C VAL A 33 2.73 12.05 9.88
N HIS A 34 3.92 12.53 10.21
CA HIS A 34 4.20 13.96 10.33
C HIS A 34 4.78 14.52 9.05
N ASP A 35 4.36 15.72 8.69
CA ASP A 35 4.95 16.49 7.60
C ASP A 35 6.37 16.89 8.02
N SER A 36 7.38 16.53 7.21
CA SER A 36 8.78 16.77 7.54
C SER A 36 9.15 18.25 7.59
N ALA A 37 8.40 19.12 6.94
CA ALA A 37 8.66 20.55 6.91
C ALA A 37 7.94 21.30 8.03
N THR A 38 6.70 20.93 8.36
CA THR A 38 5.85 21.65 9.32
C THR A 38 5.75 20.96 10.67
N GLU A 39 6.16 19.70 10.76
CA GLU A 39 6.03 18.83 11.94
C GLU A 39 4.58 18.53 12.34
N GLU A 40 3.63 18.94 11.52
CA GLU A 40 2.20 18.66 11.74
C GLU A 40 1.82 17.28 11.22
N VAL A 41 0.85 16.64 11.87
CA VAL A 41 0.28 15.37 11.38
C VAL A 41 -0.53 15.66 10.12
N PHE A 42 -0.17 15.03 9.01
CA PHE A 42 -0.92 15.18 7.76
C PHE A 42 -1.65 13.91 7.34
N LEU A 43 -1.35 12.79 7.98
CA LEU A 43 -1.91 11.48 7.65
C LEU A 43 -1.89 10.60 8.89
N SER A 44 -2.88 9.73 9.01
CA SER A 44 -2.90 8.68 10.02
C SER A 44 -3.26 7.38 9.34
N VAL A 45 -2.51 6.33 9.64
CA VAL A 45 -2.70 5.01 9.03
C VAL A 45 -2.87 3.94 10.11
N ALA A 46 -3.46 2.81 9.75
CA ALA A 46 -3.60 1.69 10.66
C ALA A 46 -2.23 1.18 11.10
N GLU A 47 -2.09 0.86 12.38
CA GLU A 47 -0.88 0.24 12.92
C GLU A 47 -1.05 -1.27 12.94
N ALA A 48 -0.14 -1.99 12.26
CA ALA A 48 -0.19 -3.44 12.23
C ALA A 48 0.23 -4.03 13.58
N GLN A 49 -0.54 -5.00 14.05
CA GLN A 49 -0.22 -5.80 15.22
C GLN A 49 0.33 -7.16 14.78
N VAL A 50 0.75 -7.98 15.72
CA VAL A 50 1.31 -9.31 15.42
C VAL A 50 0.33 -10.16 14.58
N GLU A 51 -0.95 -10.14 14.92
CA GLU A 51 -1.96 -10.91 14.19
C GLU A 51 -2.10 -10.43 12.73
N ASP A 52 -1.95 -9.13 12.50
CA ASP A 52 -2.02 -8.56 11.16
C ASP A 52 -0.83 -9.00 10.31
N VAL A 53 0.36 -8.99 10.90
CA VAL A 53 1.58 -9.46 10.24
C VAL A 53 1.48 -10.95 9.94
N ASP A 54 0.98 -11.75 10.88
CA ASP A 54 0.81 -13.19 10.68
C ASP A 54 -0.15 -13.47 9.53
N ARG A 55 -1.26 -12.74 9.43
CA ARG A 55 -2.19 -12.86 8.31
C ARG A 55 -1.54 -12.47 6.98
N ALA A 56 -0.76 -11.40 6.98
CA ALA A 56 -0.06 -10.94 5.78
C ALA A 56 0.95 -11.98 5.28
N VAL A 57 1.73 -12.56 6.21
CA VAL A 57 2.71 -13.60 5.88
C VAL A 57 2.00 -14.87 5.38
N ALA A 58 0.89 -15.27 6.01
CA ALA A 58 0.11 -16.42 5.56
C ALA A 58 -0.44 -16.20 4.15
N ALA A 59 -0.96 -15.02 3.84
CA ALA A 59 -1.45 -14.69 2.51
C ALA A 59 -0.34 -14.70 1.46
N ALA A 60 0.83 -14.16 1.81
CA ALA A 60 2.00 -14.17 0.94
C ALA A 60 2.49 -15.62 0.70
N ARG A 61 2.51 -16.43 1.73
CA ARG A 61 2.91 -17.85 1.62
C ARG A 61 1.97 -18.62 0.71
N THR A 62 0.65 -18.44 0.88
CA THR A 62 -0.35 -19.06 0.01
C THR A 62 -0.19 -18.61 -1.44
N ALA A 63 0.04 -17.32 -1.66
CA ALA A 63 0.24 -16.78 -3.01
C ALA A 63 1.46 -17.40 -3.68
N PHE A 64 2.54 -17.63 -2.95
CA PHE A 64 3.74 -18.27 -3.48
C PHE A 64 3.52 -19.77 -3.75
N ASP A 65 2.95 -20.50 -2.79
CA ASP A 65 2.81 -21.95 -2.90
C ASP A 65 1.74 -22.38 -3.90
N ASP A 66 0.60 -21.69 -3.90
CA ASP A 66 -0.60 -22.11 -4.65
C ASP A 66 -0.98 -21.12 -5.77
N GLY A 67 -0.44 -19.92 -5.77
CA GLY A 67 -0.77 -18.88 -6.74
C GLY A 67 -0.03 -19.05 -8.07
N PRO A 68 -0.46 -18.31 -9.09
CA PRO A 68 0.09 -18.46 -10.45
C PRO A 68 1.46 -17.83 -10.65
N TRP A 69 1.82 -16.82 -9.86
CA TRP A 69 3.00 -15.99 -10.14
C TRP A 69 4.31 -16.78 -10.29
N PRO A 70 4.67 -17.72 -9.39
CA PRO A 70 5.91 -18.47 -9.54
C PRO A 70 5.92 -19.38 -10.76
N ARG A 71 4.74 -19.69 -11.32
CA ARG A 71 4.58 -20.60 -12.45
C ARG A 71 4.51 -19.87 -13.79
N LEU A 72 4.46 -18.54 -13.77
CA LEU A 72 4.46 -17.73 -14.98
C LEU A 72 5.85 -17.76 -15.65
N ALA A 73 5.86 -17.69 -16.97
CA ALA A 73 7.09 -17.48 -17.72
C ALA A 73 7.67 -16.09 -17.42
N HIS A 74 8.98 -15.94 -17.61
CA HIS A 74 9.64 -14.65 -17.37
C HIS A 74 9.03 -13.52 -18.19
N ALA A 75 8.65 -13.78 -19.45
CA ALA A 75 8.00 -12.77 -20.29
C ALA A 75 6.66 -12.33 -19.74
N GLU A 76 5.87 -13.26 -19.19
CA GLU A 76 4.57 -12.94 -18.57
C GLU A 76 4.74 -12.08 -17.31
N ARG A 77 5.73 -12.41 -16.48
CA ARG A 77 6.05 -11.59 -15.29
C ARG A 77 6.50 -10.19 -15.70
N ALA A 78 7.29 -10.08 -16.78
CA ALA A 78 7.72 -8.79 -17.31
C ALA A 78 6.52 -7.93 -17.77
N GLU A 79 5.51 -8.53 -18.37
CA GLU A 79 4.28 -7.83 -18.77
C GLU A 79 3.55 -7.26 -17.54
N TRP A 80 3.45 -8.03 -16.45
CA TRP A 80 2.84 -7.56 -15.21
C TRP A 80 3.62 -6.40 -14.60
N LEU A 81 4.95 -6.46 -14.59
CA LEU A 81 5.78 -5.36 -14.12
C LEU A 81 5.58 -4.10 -14.96
N GLY A 82 5.41 -4.26 -16.29
CA GLY A 82 5.09 -3.16 -17.18
C GLY A 82 3.76 -2.50 -16.82
N ARG A 83 2.73 -3.28 -16.51
CA ARG A 83 1.42 -2.76 -16.07
C ARG A 83 1.53 -2.01 -14.74
N ILE A 84 2.34 -2.52 -13.82
CA ILE A 84 2.59 -1.84 -12.54
C ILE A 84 3.26 -0.49 -12.81
N ALA A 85 4.26 -0.45 -13.67
CA ALA A 85 4.95 0.79 -14.04
C ALA A 85 4.00 1.80 -14.68
N ASP A 86 3.13 1.36 -15.58
CA ASP A 86 2.15 2.23 -16.24
C ASP A 86 1.15 2.82 -15.23
N THR A 87 0.64 1.99 -14.33
CA THR A 87 -0.25 2.46 -13.27
C THR A 87 0.46 3.46 -12.35
N TRP A 88 1.70 3.18 -12.00
CA TRP A 88 2.52 4.07 -11.17
C TRP A 88 2.67 5.45 -11.80
N LYS A 89 2.89 5.51 -13.11
CA LYS A 89 2.99 6.79 -13.84
C LYS A 89 1.73 7.63 -13.69
N THR A 90 0.55 7.01 -13.66
CA THR A 90 -0.71 7.74 -13.47
C THR A 90 -0.85 8.34 -12.07
N LYS A 91 -0.06 7.87 -11.12
CA LYS A 91 -0.08 8.30 -9.71
C LYS A 91 1.18 9.05 -9.30
N SER A 92 2.02 9.43 -10.25
CA SER A 92 3.32 10.04 -9.96
C SER A 92 3.20 11.33 -9.15
N GLU A 93 2.18 12.14 -9.40
CA GLU A 93 1.94 13.39 -8.67
C GLU A 93 1.63 13.11 -7.18
N LEU A 94 0.75 12.16 -6.91
CA LEU A 94 0.41 11.75 -5.54
C LEU A 94 1.63 11.17 -4.82
N LEU A 95 2.37 10.31 -5.50
CA LEU A 95 3.56 9.66 -4.93
C LEU A 95 4.65 10.68 -4.60
N ALA A 96 4.90 11.63 -5.52
CA ALA A 96 5.90 12.68 -5.31
C ALA A 96 5.53 13.58 -4.13
N GLU A 97 4.26 13.98 -4.03
CA GLU A 97 3.79 14.82 -2.93
C GLU A 97 3.89 14.08 -1.59
N THR A 98 3.47 12.83 -1.54
CA THR A 98 3.55 12.01 -0.32
C THR A 98 4.98 11.84 0.13
N TRP A 99 5.88 11.51 -0.79
CA TRP A 99 7.29 11.35 -0.51
C TRP A 99 7.91 12.64 0.05
N THR A 100 7.57 13.76 -0.55
CA THR A 100 8.10 15.06 -0.12
C THR A 100 7.65 15.42 1.30
N ARG A 101 6.44 15.05 1.68
CA ARG A 101 5.87 15.37 2.99
C ARG A 101 6.33 14.43 4.10
N GLU A 102 6.63 13.19 3.78
CA GLU A 102 7.18 12.23 4.73
C GLU A 102 8.63 12.55 5.11
#